data_492e8ad5d1ea9cf3d0c9581f8fbc2ade
#
_entry.id   492e8ad5d1ea9cf3d0c9581f8fbc2ade
#
_cell.length_a   1.000
_cell.length_b   1.000
_cell.length_c   1.000
_cell.angle_alpha   90.00
_cell.angle_beta   90.00
_cell.angle_gamma   90.00
#
_symmetry.space_group_name_H-M   'P 1'
#
loop_
_entity.id
_entity.type
_entity.pdbx_description
1 polymer ?
#
loop_
_entity_poly.entity_id
_entity_poly.type
_entity_poly.pdbx_seq_one_letter_code
_entity_poly.pdbx_strand_id
1 'polypeptide(L)'
;MSNIGTLLKMEFIFTKRNLSNFIMGLGFPVIFFVLFSGMQQFDDPAVQTRVVKDMLISMTAFSSISFAFFSLPVSIREDENNNYLHLINNSPIKLSEYYIARFIRIIFTFIVSVIVVFIVGHFLRDVNMSAREWIMAGVLMVLGSITFLGMGLLLS
;
A
#
# COMPACT_ATOMS: atom_id res chain seq x y z
N MET A 1 -22.98 8.61 18.13
CA MET A 1 -21.68 9.16 17.69
C MET A 1 -20.91 8.02 17.06
N SER A 2 -20.39 8.19 15.83
CA SER A 2 -19.69 7.09 15.16
C SER A 2 -18.37 6.80 15.88
N ASN A 3 -18.17 5.56 16.28
CA ASN A 3 -16.93 5.08 16.91
C ASN A 3 -15.75 4.99 15.90
N ILE A 4 -16.00 5.33 14.64
CA ILE A 4 -15.02 5.23 13.53
C ILE A 4 -13.76 6.06 13.82
N GLY A 5 -13.89 7.27 14.36
CA GLY A 5 -12.75 8.11 14.70
C GLY A 5 -11.84 7.50 15.79
N THR A 6 -12.44 6.87 16.79
CA THR A 6 -11.70 6.17 17.83
C THR A 6 -11.03 4.91 17.28
N LEU A 7 -11.74 4.15 16.45
CA LEU A 7 -11.19 2.98 15.77
C LEU A 7 -10.01 3.35 14.87
N LEU A 8 -10.12 4.40 14.07
CA LEU A 8 -9.01 4.91 13.23
C LEU A 8 -7.80 5.29 14.08
N LYS A 9 -8.00 5.98 15.18
CA LYS A 9 -6.91 6.33 16.09
C LYS A 9 -6.20 5.09 16.65
N MET A 10 -6.96 4.06 17.03
CA MET A 10 -6.42 2.77 17.48
C MET A 10 -5.64 2.08 16.34
N GLU A 11 -6.18 2.07 15.13
CA GLU A 11 -5.53 1.49 13.95
C GLU A 11 -4.17 2.16 13.63
N PHE A 12 -4.09 3.49 13.74
CA PHE A 12 -2.83 4.20 13.58
C PHE A 12 -1.81 3.89 14.68
N ILE A 13 -2.27 3.71 15.92
CA ILE A 13 -1.40 3.31 17.04
C ILE A 13 -0.88 1.89 16.81
N PHE A 14 -1.72 0.96 16.36
CA PHE A 14 -1.30 -0.40 16.02
C PHE A 14 -0.28 -0.42 14.88
N THR A 15 -0.47 0.40 13.84
CA THR A 15 0.50 0.54 12.74
C THR A 15 1.87 1.02 13.25
N LYS A 16 1.89 1.99 14.16
CA LYS A 16 3.14 2.46 14.79
C LYS A 16 3.83 1.39 15.64
N ARG A 17 3.07 0.53 16.28
CA ARG A 17 3.62 -0.56 17.11
C ARG A 17 4.08 -1.77 16.30
N ASN A 18 3.52 -1.95 15.10
CA ASN A 18 3.85 -3.06 14.20
C ASN A 18 4.58 -2.57 12.94
N LEU A 19 5.60 -1.74 13.16
CA LEU A 19 6.47 -1.17 12.12
C LEU A 19 7.11 -2.22 11.22
N SER A 20 7.34 -3.43 11.73
CA SER A 20 7.94 -4.53 10.96
C SER A 20 7.10 -4.89 9.73
N ASN A 21 5.80 -5.09 9.91
CA ASN A 21 4.89 -5.42 8.81
C ASN A 21 4.74 -4.23 7.83
N PHE A 22 4.76 -3.01 8.37
CA PHE A 22 4.74 -1.79 7.57
C PHE A 22 6.01 -1.66 6.71
N ILE A 23 7.17 -1.84 7.32
CA ILE A 23 8.48 -1.78 6.63
C ILE A 23 8.60 -2.88 5.59
N MET A 24 8.16 -4.10 5.89
CA MET A 24 8.16 -5.19 4.91
C MET A 24 7.24 -4.89 3.72
N GLY A 25 6.02 -4.42 3.95
CA GLY A 25 5.09 -4.06 2.88
C GLY A 25 5.57 -2.92 2.01
N LEU A 26 6.35 -1.99 2.57
CA LEU A 26 6.89 -0.81 1.90
C LEU A 26 8.27 -1.07 1.32
N GLY A 27 9.09 -1.88 2.00
CA GLY A 27 10.46 -2.19 1.60
C GLY A 27 10.55 -3.06 0.35
N PHE A 28 9.66 -4.03 0.20
CA PHE A 28 9.65 -4.90 -0.97
C PHE A 28 9.57 -4.14 -2.30
N PRO A 29 8.59 -3.25 -2.53
CA PRO A 29 8.50 -2.46 -3.76
C PRO A 29 9.75 -1.63 -4.01
N VAL A 30 10.28 -0.99 -2.98
CA VAL A 30 11.50 -0.15 -3.08
C VAL A 30 12.73 -0.98 -3.45
N ILE A 31 12.94 -2.10 -2.76
CA ILE A 31 14.08 -2.99 -3.00
C ILE A 31 14.02 -3.55 -4.42
N PHE A 32 12.87 -4.09 -4.83
CA PHE A 32 12.71 -4.63 -6.17
C PHE A 32 12.91 -3.56 -7.25
N PHE A 33 12.34 -2.37 -7.07
CA PHE A 33 12.56 -1.26 -8.00
C PHE A 33 14.04 -0.92 -8.13
N VAL A 34 14.75 -0.75 -7.01
CA VAL A 34 16.18 -0.39 -7.02
C VAL A 34 17.03 -1.48 -7.66
N LEU A 35 16.79 -2.75 -7.33
CA LEU A 35 17.52 -3.88 -7.91
C LEU A 35 17.28 -3.99 -9.42
N PHE A 36 16.04 -4.06 -9.85
CA PHE A 36 15.72 -4.27 -11.27
C PHE A 36 16.11 -3.07 -12.13
N SER A 37 15.90 -1.84 -11.66
CA SER A 37 16.34 -0.64 -12.38
C SER A 37 17.85 -0.50 -12.45
N GLY A 38 18.59 -1.12 -11.52
CA GLY A 38 20.06 -1.15 -11.53
C GLY A 38 20.65 -2.18 -12.47
N MET A 39 19.91 -3.26 -12.75
CA MET A 39 20.38 -4.35 -13.62
C MET A 39 20.24 -4.03 -15.11
N GLN A 40 19.37 -3.09 -15.47
CA GLN A 40 19.16 -2.70 -16.85
C GLN A 40 19.95 -1.43 -17.18
N GLN A 41 20.96 -1.58 -18.00
CA GLN A 41 21.76 -0.50 -18.55
C GLN A 41 21.62 -0.49 -20.07
N PHE A 42 21.28 0.66 -20.61
CA PHE A 42 21.17 0.89 -22.04
C PHE A 42 22.17 1.97 -22.44
N ASP A 43 22.75 1.83 -23.62
CA ASP A 43 23.73 2.78 -24.14
C ASP A 43 23.12 4.16 -24.48
N ASP A 44 21.82 4.16 -24.79
CA ASP A 44 21.08 5.40 -25.09
C ASP A 44 20.41 5.95 -23.82
N PRO A 45 20.81 7.16 -23.35
CA PRO A 45 20.24 7.78 -22.16
C PRO A 45 18.73 8.03 -22.23
N ALA A 46 18.18 8.27 -23.43
CA ALA A 46 16.75 8.49 -23.59
C ALA A 46 15.95 7.19 -23.42
N VAL A 47 16.47 6.08 -23.92
CA VAL A 47 15.91 4.73 -23.72
C VAL A 47 16.01 4.35 -22.26
N GLN A 48 17.17 4.57 -21.63
CA GLN A 48 17.39 4.30 -20.21
C GLN A 48 16.35 5.01 -19.33
N THR A 49 16.15 6.31 -19.53
CA THR A 49 15.18 7.10 -18.74
C THR A 49 13.75 6.59 -18.90
N ARG A 50 13.35 6.24 -20.14
CA ARG A 50 12.01 5.70 -20.43
C ARG A 50 11.79 4.35 -19.74
N VAL A 51 12.76 3.44 -19.88
CA VAL A 51 12.65 2.09 -19.29
C VAL A 51 12.60 2.15 -17.77
N VAL A 52 13.43 2.98 -17.13
CA VAL A 52 13.42 3.15 -15.68
C VAL A 52 12.08 3.73 -15.20
N LYS A 53 11.49 4.67 -15.93
CA LYS A 53 10.16 5.23 -15.65
C LYS A 53 9.08 4.16 -15.75
N ASP A 54 9.06 3.38 -16.82
CA ASP A 54 8.09 2.31 -17.03
C ASP A 54 8.23 1.22 -15.98
N MET A 55 9.45 0.89 -15.56
CA MET A 55 9.73 0.00 -14.46
C MET A 55 9.20 0.52 -13.12
N LEU A 56 9.44 1.80 -12.82
CA LEU A 56 8.93 2.41 -11.59
C LEU A 56 7.42 2.24 -11.48
N ILE A 57 6.71 2.59 -12.55
CA ILE A 57 5.24 2.49 -12.59
C ILE A 57 4.79 1.04 -12.48
N SER A 58 5.39 0.15 -13.28
CA SER A 58 4.99 -1.26 -13.32
C SER A 58 5.26 -1.99 -12.02
N MET A 59 6.43 -1.80 -11.41
CA MET A 59 6.80 -2.43 -10.13
C MET A 59 5.96 -1.88 -8.98
N THR A 60 5.69 -0.57 -8.98
CA THR A 60 4.82 0.04 -7.99
C THR A 60 3.39 -0.49 -8.14
N ALA A 61 2.86 -0.57 -9.35
CA ALA A 61 1.54 -1.12 -9.61
C ALA A 61 1.42 -2.58 -9.18
N PHE A 62 2.39 -3.43 -9.56
CA PHE A 62 2.40 -4.84 -9.18
C PHE A 62 2.46 -5.04 -7.66
N SER A 63 3.34 -4.33 -6.99
CA SER A 63 3.45 -4.38 -5.52
C SER A 63 2.20 -3.88 -4.84
N SER A 64 1.56 -2.90 -5.41
CA SER A 64 0.31 -2.30 -4.96
C SER A 64 -0.85 -3.27 -5.00
N ILE A 65 -1.00 -3.94 -6.12
CA ILE A 65 -2.02 -4.97 -6.34
C ILE A 65 -1.81 -6.11 -5.34
N SER A 66 -0.58 -6.60 -5.22
CA SER A 66 -0.22 -7.66 -4.29
C SER A 66 -0.51 -7.26 -2.84
N PHE A 67 -0.10 -6.06 -2.44
CA PHE A 67 -0.38 -5.55 -1.10
C PHE A 67 -1.88 -5.43 -0.84
N ALA A 68 -2.64 -4.85 -1.76
CA ALA A 68 -4.08 -4.68 -1.61
C ALA A 68 -4.80 -6.03 -1.51
N PHE A 69 -4.41 -7.00 -2.33
CA PHE A 69 -5.04 -8.32 -2.37
C PHE A 69 -4.81 -9.14 -1.09
N PHE A 70 -3.60 -9.11 -0.55
CA PHE A 70 -3.22 -9.92 0.62
C PHE A 70 -3.39 -9.20 1.96
N SER A 71 -3.37 -7.88 1.99
CA SER A 71 -3.36 -7.10 3.23
C SER A 71 -4.61 -7.29 4.09
N LEU A 72 -5.79 -7.31 3.48
CA LEU A 72 -7.06 -7.51 4.20
C LEU A 72 -7.20 -8.90 4.80
N PRO A 73 -7.07 -10.00 4.02
CA PRO A 73 -7.21 -11.36 4.58
C PRO A 73 -6.19 -11.64 5.69
N VAL A 74 -4.94 -11.23 5.50
CA VAL A 74 -3.89 -11.41 6.54
C VAL A 74 -4.24 -10.64 7.80
N SER A 75 -4.67 -9.39 7.67
CA SER A 75 -5.02 -8.52 8.78
C SER A 75 -6.22 -9.06 9.58
N ILE A 76 -7.23 -9.61 8.89
CA ILE A 76 -8.41 -10.20 9.53
C ILE A 76 -8.01 -11.48 10.29
N ARG A 77 -7.20 -12.35 9.69
CA ARG A 77 -6.70 -13.57 10.34
C ARG A 77 -5.84 -13.28 11.58
N GLU A 78 -5.01 -12.23 11.52
CA GLU A 78 -4.24 -11.78 12.69
C GLU A 78 -5.17 -11.34 13.83
N ASP A 79 -6.26 -10.66 13.52
CA ASP A 79 -7.24 -10.22 14.49
C ASP A 79 -8.06 -11.39 15.09
N GLU A 80 -8.38 -12.39 14.26
CA GLU A 80 -9.01 -13.63 14.72
C GLU A 80 -8.10 -14.38 15.70
N ASN A 81 -6.83 -14.56 15.35
CA ASN A 81 -5.84 -15.25 16.18
C ASN A 81 -5.58 -14.52 17.52
N ASN A 82 -5.69 -13.20 17.53
CA ASN A 82 -5.51 -12.37 18.71
C ASN A 82 -6.81 -12.18 19.53
N ASN A 83 -7.91 -12.88 19.18
CA ASN A 83 -9.24 -12.72 19.77
C ASN A 83 -9.79 -11.28 19.69
N TYR A 84 -9.26 -10.44 18.82
CA TYR A 84 -9.68 -9.05 18.70
C TYR A 84 -11.11 -8.94 18.16
N LEU A 85 -11.52 -9.82 17.26
CA LEU A 85 -12.90 -9.91 16.78
C LEU A 85 -13.88 -10.29 17.89
N HIS A 86 -13.49 -11.14 18.84
CA HIS A 86 -14.30 -11.42 20.02
C HIS A 86 -14.50 -10.20 20.90
N LEU A 87 -13.48 -9.36 21.05
CA LEU A 87 -13.60 -8.10 21.78
C LEU A 87 -14.54 -7.12 21.06
N ILE A 88 -14.46 -7.03 19.74
CA ILE A 88 -15.36 -6.19 18.92
C ILE A 88 -16.82 -6.68 19.04
N ASN A 89 -17.06 -7.98 18.93
CA ASN A 89 -18.40 -8.57 19.03
C ASN A 89 -19.06 -8.36 20.41
N ASN A 90 -18.25 -8.25 21.45
CA ASN A 90 -18.72 -7.97 22.82
C ASN A 90 -18.71 -6.47 23.18
N SER A 91 -18.40 -5.59 22.23
CA SER A 91 -18.39 -4.15 22.38
C SER A 91 -19.61 -3.51 21.68
N PRO A 92 -19.98 -2.26 22.00
CA PRO A 92 -21.04 -1.55 21.29
C PRO A 92 -20.64 -1.12 19.85
N ILE A 93 -19.50 -1.60 19.33
CA ILE A 93 -18.97 -1.28 18.01
C ILE A 93 -19.60 -2.23 16.99
N LYS A 94 -20.13 -1.68 15.91
CA LYS A 94 -20.65 -2.50 14.81
C LYS A 94 -19.51 -3.10 14.00
N LEU A 95 -19.65 -4.35 13.61
CA LEU A 95 -18.67 -5.06 12.78
C LEU A 95 -18.39 -4.30 11.46
N SER A 96 -19.39 -3.63 10.91
CA SER A 96 -19.21 -2.77 9.72
C SER A 96 -18.28 -1.59 9.97
N GLU A 97 -18.34 -0.97 11.17
CA GLU A 97 -17.43 0.15 11.52
C GLU A 97 -15.98 -0.34 11.63
N TYR A 98 -15.77 -1.56 12.13
CA TYR A 98 -14.47 -2.21 12.18
C TYR A 98 -13.89 -2.42 10.77
N TYR A 99 -14.65 -3.02 9.85
CA TYR A 99 -14.18 -3.25 8.48
C TYR A 99 -13.89 -1.94 7.73
N ILE A 100 -14.72 -0.91 7.93
CA ILE A 100 -14.51 0.41 7.32
C ILE A 100 -13.20 1.04 7.85
N ALA A 101 -12.98 1.02 9.16
CA ALA A 101 -11.74 1.57 9.75
C ALA A 101 -10.50 0.83 9.24
N ARG A 102 -10.57 -0.49 9.11
CA ARG A 102 -9.52 -1.34 8.57
C ARG A 102 -9.23 -1.01 7.10
N PHE A 103 -10.26 -0.88 6.30
CA PHE A 103 -10.16 -0.52 4.90
C PHE A 103 -9.50 0.85 4.70
N ILE A 104 -9.93 1.86 5.46
CA ILE A 104 -9.34 3.21 5.43
C ILE A 104 -7.85 3.17 5.80
N ARG A 105 -7.48 2.41 6.85
CA ARG A 105 -6.07 2.25 7.24
C ARG A 105 -5.23 1.65 6.11
N ILE A 106 -5.72 0.60 5.47
CA ILE A 106 -4.99 -0.08 4.39
C ILE A 106 -4.79 0.86 3.21
N ILE A 107 -5.82 1.60 2.79
CA ILE A 107 -5.71 2.60 1.73
C ILE A 107 -4.70 3.69 2.11
N PHE A 108 -4.73 4.18 3.34
CA PHE A 108 -3.78 5.21 3.79
C PHE A 108 -2.34 4.68 3.76
N THR A 109 -2.11 3.48 4.28
CA THR A 109 -0.80 2.81 4.24
C THR A 109 -0.31 2.64 2.81
N PHE A 110 -1.21 2.28 1.91
CA PHE A 110 -0.94 2.14 0.49
C PHE A 110 -0.53 3.46 -0.17
N ILE A 111 -1.27 4.54 0.09
CA ILE A 111 -0.93 5.88 -0.44
C ILE A 111 0.47 6.30 0.03
N VAL A 112 0.78 6.09 1.31
CA VAL A 112 2.12 6.37 1.84
C VAL A 112 3.19 5.54 1.14
N SER A 113 2.92 4.26 0.88
CA SER A 113 3.84 3.37 0.16
C SER A 113 4.12 3.87 -1.26
N VAL A 114 3.10 4.23 -2.01
CA VAL A 114 3.26 4.78 -3.37
C VAL A 114 4.09 6.06 -3.37
N ILE A 115 3.82 6.97 -2.44
CA ILE A 115 4.58 8.22 -2.30
C ILE A 115 6.06 7.93 -2.01
N VAL A 116 6.35 7.00 -1.11
CA VAL A 116 7.74 6.65 -0.77
C VAL A 116 8.46 6.04 -1.96
N VAL A 117 7.84 5.12 -2.70
CA VAL A 117 8.44 4.52 -3.90
C VAL A 117 8.70 5.59 -4.97
N PHE A 118 7.79 6.54 -5.15
CA PHE A 118 7.95 7.65 -6.09
C PHE A 118 9.09 8.58 -5.69
N ILE A 119 9.22 8.91 -4.40
CA ILE A 119 10.34 9.71 -3.88
C ILE A 119 11.66 8.99 -4.13
N VAL A 120 11.72 7.70 -3.83
CA VAL A 120 12.93 6.87 -4.08
C VAL A 120 13.27 6.84 -5.56
N GLY A 121 12.27 6.67 -6.44
CA GLY A 121 12.46 6.71 -7.89
C GLY A 121 13.01 8.03 -8.39
N HIS A 122 12.53 9.13 -7.86
CA HIS A 122 13.00 10.47 -8.21
C HIS A 122 14.45 10.71 -7.75
N PHE A 123 14.76 10.40 -6.48
CA PHE A 123 16.08 10.70 -5.91
C PHE A 123 17.19 9.71 -6.30
N LEU A 124 16.88 8.43 -6.46
CA LEU A 124 17.89 7.40 -6.74
C LEU A 124 18.12 7.14 -8.23
N ARG A 125 17.15 7.42 -9.07
CA ARG A 125 17.18 7.10 -10.50
C ARG A 125 16.90 8.30 -11.40
N ASP A 126 16.83 9.52 -10.86
CA ASP A 126 16.55 10.74 -11.61
C ASP A 126 15.33 10.62 -12.54
N VAL A 127 14.30 9.89 -12.07
CA VAL A 127 13.05 9.75 -12.83
C VAL A 127 12.34 11.10 -12.82
N ASN A 128 12.46 11.83 -13.91
CA ASN A 128 11.81 13.10 -14.12
C ASN A 128 10.47 12.90 -14.84
N MET A 129 9.40 13.06 -14.10
CA MET A 129 8.03 13.05 -14.60
C MET A 129 7.37 14.38 -14.30
N SER A 130 6.44 14.81 -15.15
CA SER A 130 5.64 16.00 -14.85
C SER A 130 4.76 15.74 -13.62
N ALA A 131 4.43 16.80 -12.90
CA ALA A 131 3.53 16.70 -11.74
C ALA A 131 2.19 16.00 -12.08
N ARG A 132 1.71 16.22 -13.31
CA ARG A 132 0.51 15.56 -13.83
C ARG A 132 0.68 14.04 -13.95
N GLU A 133 1.81 13.57 -14.45
CA GLU A 133 2.11 12.13 -14.58
C GLU A 133 2.21 11.46 -13.21
N TRP A 134 2.87 12.10 -12.23
CA TRP A 134 2.94 11.61 -10.85
C TRP A 134 1.56 11.47 -10.21
N ILE A 135 0.72 12.49 -10.36
CA ILE A 135 -0.64 12.48 -9.81
C ILE A 135 -1.50 11.43 -10.51
N MET A 136 -1.47 11.37 -11.85
CA MET A 136 -2.25 10.38 -12.59
C MET A 136 -1.86 8.95 -12.24
N ALA A 137 -0.56 8.64 -12.18
CA ALA A 137 -0.07 7.33 -11.80
C ALA A 137 -0.52 6.96 -10.37
N GLY A 138 -0.37 7.88 -9.42
CA GLY A 138 -0.82 7.67 -8.04
C GLY A 138 -2.32 7.44 -7.92
N VAL A 139 -3.14 8.26 -8.59
CA VAL A 139 -4.62 8.11 -8.60
C VAL A 139 -5.04 6.78 -9.21
N LEU A 140 -4.48 6.41 -10.36
CA LEU A 140 -4.79 5.14 -11.01
C LEU A 140 -4.41 3.93 -10.13
N MET A 141 -3.28 3.99 -9.44
CA MET A 141 -2.86 2.95 -8.50
C MET A 141 -3.81 2.84 -7.30
N VAL A 142 -4.24 3.97 -6.73
CA VAL A 142 -5.20 3.98 -5.63
C VAL A 142 -6.56 3.42 -6.07
N LEU A 143 -7.06 3.84 -7.23
CA LEU A 143 -8.32 3.31 -7.77
C LEU A 143 -8.23 1.79 -8.06
N GLY A 144 -7.12 1.34 -8.64
CA GLY A 144 -6.84 -0.08 -8.84
C GLY A 144 -6.82 -0.86 -7.52
N SER A 145 -6.14 -0.31 -6.50
CA SER A 145 -6.04 -0.97 -5.19
C SER A 145 -7.39 -1.17 -4.50
N ILE A 146 -8.33 -0.24 -4.65
CA ILE A 146 -9.69 -0.37 -4.09
C ILE A 146 -10.40 -1.60 -4.66
N THR A 147 -10.27 -1.84 -5.96
CA THR A 147 -10.87 -3.03 -6.61
C THR A 147 -10.27 -4.32 -6.06
N PHE A 148 -8.94 -4.38 -5.90
CA PHE A 148 -8.26 -5.56 -5.37
C PHE A 148 -8.49 -5.75 -3.87
N LEU A 149 -8.65 -4.68 -3.10
CA LEU A 149 -9.09 -4.75 -1.69
C LEU A 149 -10.48 -5.36 -1.56
N GLY A 150 -11.40 -4.98 -2.45
CA GLY A 150 -12.73 -5.58 -2.52
C GLY A 150 -12.68 -7.08 -2.81
N MET A 151 -11.82 -7.51 -3.75
CA MET A 151 -11.59 -8.94 -4.03
C MET A 151 -10.94 -9.65 -2.83
N GLY A 152 -9.98 -9.02 -2.16
CA GLY A 152 -9.37 -9.56 -0.94
C GLY A 152 -10.39 -9.79 0.18
N LEU A 153 -11.37 -8.91 0.32
CA LEU A 153 -12.45 -9.05 1.29
C LEU A 153 -13.36 -10.27 0.98
N LEU A 154 -13.57 -10.57 -0.30
CA LEU A 154 -14.37 -11.74 -0.71
C LEU A 154 -13.67 -13.07 -0.41
N LEU A 155 -12.35 -13.06 -0.25
CA LEU A 155 -11.52 -14.23 0.02
C LEU A 155 -11.21 -14.41 1.53
N SER A 156 -11.55 -13.43 2.34
CA SER A 156 -11.42 -13.47 3.81
C SER A 156 -12.69 -14.09 4.42
#